data_0cd2f4b1fc394896d4068da621e42493
#
_entry.id   0cd2f4b1fc394896d4068da621e42493
#
_cell.length_a   1.000
_cell.length_b   1.000
_cell.length_c   1.000
_cell.angle_alpha   90.00
_cell.angle_beta   90.00
_cell.angle_gamma   90.00
#
_symmetry.space_group_name_H-M   'P 1'
#
loop_
_entity.id
_entity.type
_entity.pdbx_description
1 polymer ?
#
loop_
_entity_poly.entity_id
_entity_poly.type
_entity_poly.pdbx_seq_one_letter_code
_entity_poly.pdbx_strand_id
1 'polypeptide(L)'
;NQGVEALVNVDILNGPVQWNFGINVAANRSEIVDLGTEEQIIVSSIIYKEGESLYNYYLYQYAGVNPVNGMALWKNDEGELSENFSDATKKIYGSPEPKFIGGANKDVSWNGIMLSASFEFKTGNQVLIKENRYINSDGYNWGNNQAYTNLDYWKQPGDVTNNPKPIANNTTNSSTFHNPRWMMDGDFLRIKNVTLSYTLPAEVTRKIKVESLRVYGSAVNLWTFHDVDFFDPERGIDGMGYGIYPISKSFVIGLDITF
;
A
#
# COMPACT_ATOMS: atom_id res chain seq x y z
N ASN A 1 17.28 -15.41 -1.59
CA ASN A 1 17.14 -13.95 -1.59
C ASN A 1 18.42 -13.30 -2.07
N GLN A 2 18.32 -12.28 -2.88
CA GLN A 2 19.42 -11.43 -3.31
C GLN A 2 18.94 -9.99 -3.42
N GLY A 3 19.85 -9.02 -3.20
CA GLY A 3 19.45 -7.62 -3.26
C GLY A 3 20.63 -6.68 -3.25
N VAL A 4 20.32 -5.41 -3.43
CA VAL A 4 21.27 -4.29 -3.38
C VAL A 4 20.68 -3.21 -2.49
N GLU A 5 21.51 -2.64 -1.64
CA GLU A 5 21.16 -1.52 -0.78
C GLU A 5 22.12 -0.36 -1.02
N ALA A 6 21.60 0.84 -1.03
CA ALA A 6 22.37 2.06 -1.15
C ALA A 6 21.94 3.07 -0.09
N LEU A 7 22.91 3.74 0.52
CA LEU A 7 22.72 4.86 1.44
C LEU A 7 23.56 6.04 0.97
N VAL A 8 22.94 7.20 0.85
CA VAL A 8 23.62 8.46 0.51
C VAL A 8 23.22 9.53 1.51
N ASN A 9 24.21 10.18 2.13
CA ASN A 9 24.01 11.35 2.97
C ASN A 9 24.86 12.51 2.40
N VAL A 10 24.26 13.67 2.27
CA VAL A 10 24.89 14.86 1.69
C VAL A 10 24.58 16.08 2.51
N ASP A 11 25.62 16.83 2.87
CA ASP A 11 25.51 18.18 3.40
C ASP A 11 25.43 19.14 2.20
N ILE A 12 24.21 19.56 1.84
CA ILE A 12 23.96 20.41 0.68
C ILE A 12 24.43 21.84 0.93
N LEU A 13 24.15 22.33 2.14
CA LEU A 13 24.61 23.64 2.62
C LEU A 13 25.24 23.52 4.01
N ASN A 14 26.39 24.14 4.19
CA ASN A 14 27.12 24.15 5.45
C ASN A 14 27.61 25.57 5.76
N GLY A 15 26.67 26.45 6.15
CA GLY A 15 26.89 27.86 6.44
C GLY A 15 25.86 28.39 7.44
N PRO A 16 25.46 29.66 7.32
CA PRO A 16 24.38 30.23 8.16
C PRO A 16 23.05 29.47 8.01
N VAL A 17 22.81 28.92 6.83
CA VAL A 17 21.80 27.88 6.58
C VAL A 17 22.53 26.55 6.48
N GLN A 18 22.10 25.59 7.27
CA GLN A 18 22.54 24.19 7.14
C GLN A 18 21.44 23.39 6.49
N TRP A 19 21.79 22.57 5.50
CA TRP A 19 20.84 21.68 4.84
C TRP A 19 21.46 20.31 4.59
N ASN A 20 20.95 19.31 5.29
CA ASN A 20 21.35 17.92 5.18
C ASN A 20 20.24 17.14 4.50
N PHE A 21 20.63 16.19 3.65
CA PHE A 21 19.73 15.28 2.98
C PHE A 21 20.32 13.87 3.01
N GLY A 22 19.49 12.90 3.42
CA GLY A 22 19.82 11.48 3.40
C GLY A 22 18.77 10.69 2.65
N ILE A 23 19.19 9.69 1.89
CA ILE A 23 18.30 8.73 1.24
C ILE A 23 18.90 7.32 1.35
N ASN A 24 18.04 6.36 1.65
CA ASN A 24 18.36 4.95 1.57
C ASN A 24 17.37 4.24 0.67
N VAL A 25 17.86 3.32 -0.14
CA VAL A 25 17.05 2.51 -1.07
C VAL A 25 17.55 1.08 -1.02
N ALA A 26 16.62 0.13 -0.94
CA ALA A 26 16.89 -1.29 -1.07
C ALA A 26 16.05 -1.88 -2.20
N ALA A 27 16.66 -2.76 -2.99
CA ALA A 27 16.02 -3.58 -4.00
C ALA A 27 16.32 -5.04 -3.68
N ASN A 28 15.30 -5.80 -3.26
CA ASN A 28 15.42 -7.20 -2.90
C ASN A 28 14.53 -8.05 -3.82
N ARG A 29 15.01 -9.24 -4.15
CA ARG A 29 14.26 -10.25 -4.88
C ARG A 29 14.34 -11.58 -4.14
N SER A 30 13.19 -12.20 -3.92
CA SER A 30 13.11 -13.58 -3.45
C SER A 30 12.86 -14.54 -4.63
N GLU A 31 13.29 -15.77 -4.49
CA GLU A 31 13.03 -16.86 -5.41
C GLU A 31 12.98 -18.18 -4.65
N ILE A 32 11.98 -18.99 -4.92
CA ILE A 32 11.86 -20.33 -4.39
C ILE A 32 12.76 -21.24 -5.22
N VAL A 33 13.75 -21.83 -4.58
CA VAL A 33 14.77 -22.66 -5.27
C VAL A 33 14.37 -24.12 -5.28
N ASP A 34 13.73 -24.61 -4.21
CA ASP A 34 13.37 -26.00 -4.04
C ASP A 34 12.14 -26.12 -3.13
N LEU A 35 11.14 -26.87 -3.57
CA LEU A 35 9.92 -27.23 -2.82
C LEU A 35 9.90 -28.70 -2.39
N GLY A 36 11.01 -29.42 -2.55
CA GLY A 36 11.14 -30.84 -2.22
C GLY A 36 10.39 -31.73 -3.21
N THR A 37 9.37 -32.43 -2.76
CA THR A 37 8.59 -33.36 -3.61
C THR A 37 7.39 -32.69 -4.30
N GLU A 38 7.09 -31.44 -3.97
CA GLU A 38 5.91 -30.74 -4.46
C GLU A 38 6.25 -29.89 -5.68
N GLU A 39 5.44 -29.97 -6.73
CA GLU A 39 5.59 -29.08 -7.90
C GLU A 39 5.14 -27.66 -7.58
N GLN A 40 4.15 -27.52 -6.73
CA GLN A 40 3.61 -26.23 -6.27
C GLN A 40 2.79 -26.42 -4.98
N ILE A 41 2.76 -25.38 -4.17
CA ILE A 41 1.93 -25.33 -2.95
C ILE A 41 0.99 -24.12 -3.07
N ILE A 42 -0.32 -24.33 -2.92
CA ILE A 42 -1.31 -23.26 -3.00
C ILE A 42 -1.93 -23.06 -1.61
N VAL A 43 -1.78 -21.83 -1.09
CA VAL A 43 -2.37 -21.43 0.19
C VAL A 43 -3.25 -20.20 -0.03
N SER A 44 -4.56 -20.39 0.01
CA SER A 44 -5.54 -19.32 -0.25
C SER A 44 -5.36 -18.66 -1.63
N SER A 45 -4.88 -17.41 -1.65
CA SER A 45 -4.64 -16.63 -2.88
C SER A 45 -3.16 -16.57 -3.26
N ILE A 46 -2.30 -17.34 -2.62
CA ILE A 46 -0.86 -17.39 -2.86
C ILE A 46 -0.48 -18.74 -3.44
N ILE A 47 0.45 -18.74 -4.38
CA ILE A 47 1.13 -19.93 -4.88
C ILE A 47 2.61 -19.85 -4.60
N TYR A 48 3.16 -20.96 -4.13
CA TYR A 48 4.59 -21.22 -4.04
C TYR A 48 4.96 -22.16 -5.17
N LYS A 49 5.89 -21.76 -6.02
CA LYS A 49 6.36 -22.53 -7.16
C LYS A 49 7.85 -22.24 -7.37
N GLU A 50 8.62 -23.25 -7.71
CA GLU A 50 10.06 -23.09 -8.00
C GLU A 50 10.30 -22.12 -9.15
N GLY A 51 11.31 -21.29 -9.00
CA GLY A 51 11.67 -20.21 -9.93
C GLY A 51 10.84 -18.92 -9.78
N GLU A 52 9.81 -18.94 -8.94
CA GLU A 52 8.94 -17.82 -8.70
C GLU A 52 9.26 -17.11 -7.36
N SER A 53 8.74 -15.87 -7.21
CA SER A 53 8.81 -15.12 -5.95
C SER A 53 8.07 -15.86 -4.82
N LEU A 54 8.50 -15.63 -3.58
CA LEU A 54 7.92 -16.26 -2.39
C LEU A 54 6.42 -15.99 -2.23
N TYR A 55 5.92 -14.83 -2.66
CA TYR A 55 4.53 -14.43 -2.51
C TYR A 55 3.93 -14.01 -3.85
N ASN A 56 3.48 -14.97 -4.65
CA ASN A 56 2.76 -14.69 -5.89
C ASN A 56 1.25 -14.86 -5.70
N TYR A 57 0.47 -13.86 -6.11
CA TYR A 57 -0.99 -13.96 -6.13
C TYR A 57 -1.46 -14.94 -7.20
N TYR A 58 -2.21 -15.95 -6.79
CA TYR A 58 -2.79 -16.98 -7.65
C TYR A 58 -4.31 -16.87 -7.66
N LEU A 59 -4.82 -16.19 -8.67
CA LEU A 59 -6.20 -15.73 -8.73
C LEU A 59 -6.91 -16.26 -9.97
N TYR A 60 -8.24 -16.37 -9.89
CA TYR A 60 -9.05 -16.74 -11.04
C TYR A 60 -8.97 -15.70 -12.16
N GLN A 61 -9.03 -16.15 -13.41
CA GLN A 61 -8.92 -15.27 -14.54
C GLN A 61 -10.25 -14.53 -14.80
N TYR A 62 -10.46 -13.44 -14.09
CA TYR A 62 -11.61 -12.55 -14.31
C TYR A 62 -11.40 -11.74 -15.59
N ALA A 63 -12.39 -11.76 -16.49
CA ALA A 63 -12.32 -11.12 -17.80
C ALA A 63 -13.22 -9.88 -17.93
N GLY A 64 -13.81 -9.43 -16.82
CA GLY A 64 -14.73 -8.30 -16.82
C GLY A 64 -16.19 -8.70 -16.81
N VAL A 65 -17.01 -7.91 -17.46
CA VAL A 65 -18.48 -8.05 -17.47
C VAL A 65 -18.97 -8.24 -18.91
N ASN A 66 -19.90 -9.15 -19.10
CA ASN A 66 -20.59 -9.29 -20.38
C ASN A 66 -21.44 -8.02 -20.63
N PRO A 67 -21.14 -7.22 -21.68
CA PRO A 67 -21.84 -5.97 -21.93
C PRO A 67 -23.31 -6.17 -22.35
N VAL A 68 -23.70 -7.38 -22.71
CA VAL A 68 -25.06 -7.68 -23.16
C VAL A 68 -26.01 -7.92 -21.98
N ASN A 69 -25.55 -8.60 -20.93
CA ASN A 69 -26.44 -9.06 -19.83
C ASN A 69 -25.93 -8.73 -18.41
N GLY A 70 -24.69 -8.21 -18.29
CA GLY A 70 -24.11 -7.79 -17.01
C GLY A 70 -23.53 -8.93 -16.17
N MET A 71 -23.43 -10.14 -16.69
CA MET A 71 -22.83 -11.26 -15.98
C MET A 71 -21.30 -11.16 -15.95
N ALA A 72 -20.69 -11.68 -14.88
CA ALA A 72 -19.25 -11.80 -14.80
C ALA A 72 -18.72 -12.76 -15.86
N LEU A 73 -17.60 -12.40 -16.49
CA LEU A 73 -16.90 -13.25 -17.46
C LEU A 73 -15.60 -13.78 -16.82
N TRP A 74 -15.36 -15.05 -17.05
CA TRP A 74 -14.20 -15.80 -16.60
C TRP A 74 -13.45 -16.38 -17.79
N LYS A 75 -12.16 -16.65 -17.62
CA LYS A 75 -11.33 -17.34 -18.62
C LYS A 75 -10.86 -18.68 -18.10
N ASN A 76 -10.79 -19.64 -19.02
CA ASN A 76 -10.06 -20.88 -18.85
C ASN A 76 -8.58 -20.75 -19.31
N ASP A 77 -7.82 -21.83 -19.28
CA ASP A 77 -6.40 -21.83 -19.68
C ASP A 77 -6.23 -21.64 -21.19
N GLU A 78 -7.23 -21.99 -22.00
CA GLU A 78 -7.26 -21.78 -23.44
C GLU A 78 -7.62 -20.33 -23.81
N GLY A 79 -8.02 -19.52 -22.82
CA GLY A 79 -8.42 -18.12 -23.01
C GLY A 79 -9.88 -17.94 -23.45
N GLU A 80 -10.68 -18.99 -23.43
CA GLU A 80 -12.10 -18.94 -23.74
C GLU A 80 -12.89 -18.26 -22.63
N LEU A 81 -13.92 -17.51 -23.01
CA LEU A 81 -14.77 -16.76 -22.08
C LEU A 81 -16.00 -17.58 -21.71
N SER A 82 -16.31 -17.63 -20.40
CA SER A 82 -17.51 -18.29 -19.87
C SER A 82 -18.16 -17.42 -18.78
N GLU A 83 -19.48 -17.44 -18.71
CA GLU A 83 -20.23 -16.91 -17.57
C GLU A 83 -20.30 -17.91 -16.40
N ASN A 84 -19.94 -19.15 -16.65
CA ASN A 84 -19.91 -20.18 -15.63
C ASN A 84 -18.56 -20.16 -14.89
N PHE A 85 -18.60 -19.84 -13.62
CA PHE A 85 -17.39 -19.78 -12.77
C PHE A 85 -16.64 -21.13 -12.69
N SER A 86 -17.33 -22.26 -12.87
CA SER A 86 -16.67 -23.58 -12.82
C SER A 86 -15.62 -23.77 -13.93
N ASP A 87 -15.72 -22.99 -15.02
CA ASP A 87 -14.78 -23.05 -16.14
C ASP A 87 -13.54 -22.18 -15.89
N ALA A 88 -13.58 -21.34 -14.83
CA ALA A 88 -12.51 -20.42 -14.52
C ALA A 88 -11.26 -21.14 -14.01
N THR A 89 -10.12 -20.79 -14.56
CA THR A 89 -8.81 -21.24 -14.09
C THR A 89 -8.04 -20.12 -13.39
N LYS A 90 -7.02 -20.48 -12.63
CA LYS A 90 -6.19 -19.50 -11.93
C LYS A 90 -4.86 -19.29 -12.64
N LYS A 91 -4.32 -18.07 -12.52
CA LYS A 91 -2.95 -17.75 -12.92
C LYS A 91 -2.27 -16.83 -11.93
N ILE A 92 -0.95 -16.65 -12.07
CA ILE A 92 -0.18 -15.67 -11.33
C ILE A 92 -0.48 -14.28 -11.90
N TYR A 93 -0.85 -13.34 -11.00
CA TYR A 93 -1.17 -11.96 -11.36
C TYR A 93 -0.13 -10.94 -10.91
N GLY A 94 0.75 -11.29 -9.99
CA GLY A 94 1.77 -10.41 -9.45
C GLY A 94 2.12 -10.75 -8.01
N SER A 95 2.84 -9.85 -7.36
CA SER A 95 3.43 -10.10 -6.04
C SER A 95 3.27 -8.90 -5.11
N PRO A 96 3.11 -9.09 -3.80
CA PRO A 96 3.24 -8.06 -2.80
C PRO A 96 4.68 -7.61 -2.56
N GLU A 97 5.68 -8.33 -3.09
CA GLU A 97 7.08 -7.96 -2.94
C GLU A 97 7.37 -6.67 -3.70
N PRO A 98 7.87 -5.63 -3.01
CA PRO A 98 8.23 -4.39 -3.66
C PRO A 98 9.51 -4.54 -4.48
N LYS A 99 9.59 -3.81 -5.59
CA LYS A 99 10.84 -3.68 -6.35
C LYS A 99 11.82 -2.78 -5.62
N PHE A 100 11.32 -1.71 -4.99
CA PHE A 100 12.12 -0.80 -4.19
C PHE A 100 11.41 -0.43 -2.90
N ILE A 101 12.17 -0.40 -1.81
CA ILE A 101 11.78 0.16 -0.52
C ILE A 101 12.84 1.15 -0.08
N GLY A 102 12.46 2.17 0.65
CA GLY A 102 13.45 3.10 1.17
C GLY A 102 12.85 4.22 2.00
N GLY A 103 13.74 5.12 2.38
CA GLY A 103 13.37 6.32 3.12
C GLY A 103 14.26 7.49 2.75
N ALA A 104 13.79 8.68 3.04
CA ALA A 104 14.56 9.90 2.91
C ALA A 104 14.42 10.76 4.16
N ASN A 105 15.49 11.44 4.54
CA ASN A 105 15.51 12.40 5.62
C ASN A 105 15.99 13.75 5.11
N LYS A 106 15.40 14.81 5.60
CA LYS A 106 15.77 16.18 5.27
C LYS A 106 15.76 17.03 6.52
N ASP A 107 16.89 17.70 6.79
CA ASP A 107 17.04 18.64 7.87
C ASP A 107 17.51 20.00 7.32
N VAL A 108 16.79 21.05 7.69
CA VAL A 108 17.16 22.42 7.35
C VAL A 108 17.17 23.25 8.62
N SER A 109 18.27 23.92 8.91
CA SER A 109 18.36 24.80 10.06
C SER A 109 18.87 26.20 9.67
N TRP A 110 18.31 27.21 10.34
CA TRP A 110 18.67 28.62 10.18
C TRP A 110 18.27 29.41 11.42
N ASN A 111 19.23 30.11 12.02
CA ASN A 111 19.01 31.03 13.16
C ASN A 111 18.15 30.42 14.29
N GLY A 112 18.47 29.19 14.71
CA GLY A 112 17.74 28.49 15.79
C GLY A 112 16.46 27.82 15.33
N ILE A 113 15.94 28.08 14.15
CA ILE A 113 14.82 27.35 13.56
C ILE A 113 15.37 26.09 12.90
N MET A 114 14.72 24.93 13.12
CA MET A 114 15.05 23.68 12.44
C MET A 114 13.78 23.00 11.96
N LEU A 115 13.77 22.63 10.69
CA LEU A 115 12.76 21.80 10.07
C LEU A 115 13.37 20.46 9.72
N SER A 116 12.85 19.39 10.33
CA SER A 116 13.21 18.01 10.03
C SER A 116 12.03 17.30 9.40
N ALA A 117 12.26 16.52 8.37
CA ALA A 117 11.23 15.67 7.74
C ALA A 117 11.81 14.31 7.39
N SER A 118 11.03 13.25 7.65
CA SER A 118 11.36 11.89 7.23
C SER A 118 10.24 11.30 6.38
N PHE A 119 10.65 10.56 5.38
CA PHE A 119 9.79 9.94 4.39
C PHE A 119 10.09 8.45 4.30
N GLU A 120 9.07 7.68 3.97
CA GLU A 120 9.17 6.26 3.65
C GLU A 120 8.44 6.00 2.34
N PHE A 121 8.99 5.15 1.49
CA PHE A 121 8.35 4.75 0.26
C PHE A 121 8.50 3.26 -0.01
N LYS A 122 7.54 2.74 -0.75
CA LYS A 122 7.52 1.39 -1.30
C LYS A 122 6.98 1.47 -2.71
N THR A 123 7.61 0.77 -3.67
CA THR A 123 7.16 0.80 -5.07
C THR A 123 7.33 -0.53 -5.77
N GLY A 124 6.46 -0.76 -6.76
CA GLY A 124 6.47 -1.91 -7.65
C GLY A 124 5.87 -3.18 -7.04
N ASN A 125 5.05 -3.04 -6.00
CA ASN A 125 4.28 -4.12 -5.40
C ASN A 125 2.78 -3.94 -5.67
N GLN A 126 2.05 -5.04 -5.51
CA GLN A 126 0.60 -5.04 -5.55
C GLN A 126 0.02 -5.47 -4.20
N VAL A 127 -1.20 -5.04 -3.92
CA VAL A 127 -1.95 -5.45 -2.73
C VAL A 127 -3.29 -6.05 -3.15
N LEU A 128 -3.74 -7.07 -2.45
CA LEU A 128 -5.04 -7.71 -2.65
C LEU A 128 -5.99 -7.31 -1.53
N ILE A 129 -6.93 -6.43 -1.83
CA ILE A 129 -7.89 -5.88 -0.86
C ILE A 129 -9.06 -6.84 -0.69
N LYS A 130 -8.92 -7.82 0.16
CA LYS A 130 -9.95 -8.87 0.39
C LYS A 130 -11.25 -8.32 0.98
N GLU A 131 -11.20 -7.19 1.67
CA GLU A 131 -12.38 -6.49 2.20
C GLU A 131 -13.36 -6.10 1.09
N ASN A 132 -12.88 -5.88 -0.14
CA ASN A 132 -13.72 -5.56 -1.30
C ASN A 132 -14.77 -6.65 -1.60
N ARG A 133 -14.52 -7.90 -1.23
CA ARG A 133 -15.54 -8.95 -1.28
C ARG A 133 -16.82 -8.56 -0.54
N TYR A 134 -16.70 -7.79 0.53
CA TYR A 134 -17.84 -7.41 1.37
C TYR A 134 -18.43 -6.05 0.99
N ILE A 135 -17.58 -5.07 0.70
CA ILE A 135 -18.01 -3.68 0.45
C ILE A 135 -18.22 -3.35 -1.03
N ASN A 136 -17.68 -4.16 -1.94
CA ASN A 136 -17.87 -4.07 -3.39
C ASN A 136 -18.48 -5.38 -3.93
N SER A 137 -19.34 -6.02 -3.17
CA SER A 137 -19.97 -7.27 -3.57
C SER A 137 -21.07 -7.03 -4.61
N ASP A 138 -21.14 -7.87 -5.61
CA ASP A 138 -22.15 -7.79 -6.68
C ASP A 138 -23.48 -8.42 -6.22
N GLY A 139 -23.96 -8.05 -5.03
CA GLY A 139 -25.13 -8.61 -4.38
C GLY A 139 -24.87 -9.90 -3.57
N TYR A 140 -23.64 -10.41 -3.54
CA TYR A 140 -23.30 -11.58 -2.71
C TYR A 140 -23.56 -11.32 -1.22
N ASN A 141 -23.14 -10.17 -0.73
CA ASN A 141 -23.39 -9.70 0.64
C ASN A 141 -24.46 -8.60 0.66
N TRP A 142 -25.63 -8.90 0.13
CA TRP A 142 -26.70 -7.92 -0.04
C TRP A 142 -27.16 -7.23 1.25
N GLY A 143 -26.91 -7.84 2.41
CA GLY A 143 -27.22 -7.26 3.73
C GLY A 143 -26.15 -6.28 4.27
N ASN A 144 -25.00 -6.17 3.61
CA ASN A 144 -23.93 -5.29 4.04
C ASN A 144 -23.96 -3.94 3.30
N ASN A 145 -23.55 -2.88 4.01
CA ASN A 145 -23.31 -1.60 3.37
C ASN A 145 -22.25 -1.74 2.28
N GLN A 146 -22.51 -1.12 1.12
CA GLN A 146 -21.63 -1.14 -0.01
C GLN A 146 -20.84 0.17 -0.13
N ALA A 147 -19.62 0.11 -0.65
CA ALA A 147 -18.84 1.29 -0.98
C ALA A 147 -19.48 2.04 -2.17
N TYR A 148 -19.24 3.36 -2.26
CA TYR A 148 -19.76 4.15 -3.37
C TYR A 148 -19.17 3.73 -4.73
N THR A 149 -17.97 3.15 -4.76
CA THR A 149 -17.33 2.60 -5.95
C THR A 149 -18.14 1.48 -6.59
N ASN A 150 -18.99 0.80 -5.80
CA ASN A 150 -19.90 -0.23 -6.31
C ASN A 150 -21.10 0.34 -7.08
N LEU A 151 -21.29 1.67 -7.12
CA LEU A 151 -22.31 2.31 -7.94
C LEU A 151 -21.98 2.29 -9.45
N ASP A 152 -20.69 2.07 -9.80
CA ASP A 152 -20.25 1.84 -11.16
C ASP A 152 -20.39 0.35 -11.53
N TYR A 153 -21.62 -0.13 -11.55
CA TYR A 153 -21.96 -1.48 -11.98
C TYR A 153 -22.73 -1.47 -13.31
N TRP A 154 -22.79 -2.60 -13.99
CA TRP A 154 -23.54 -2.75 -15.21
C TRP A 154 -25.06 -2.55 -14.99
N LYS A 155 -25.69 -1.65 -15.77
CA LYS A 155 -27.11 -1.24 -15.62
C LYS A 155 -27.93 -1.60 -16.85
N GLN A 156 -27.33 -1.56 -18.04
CA GLN A 156 -28.04 -1.79 -19.30
C GLN A 156 -27.11 -2.34 -20.39
N PRO A 157 -27.67 -3.02 -21.43
CA PRO A 157 -26.88 -3.50 -22.55
C PRO A 157 -26.03 -2.40 -23.19
N GLY A 158 -24.74 -2.71 -23.38
CA GLY A 158 -23.75 -1.78 -23.91
C GLY A 158 -22.90 -1.08 -22.85
N ASP A 159 -23.24 -1.17 -21.56
CA ASP A 159 -22.40 -0.63 -20.50
C ASP A 159 -21.05 -1.36 -20.44
N VAL A 160 -19.97 -0.57 -20.29
CA VAL A 160 -18.61 -1.06 -20.11
C VAL A 160 -18.18 -0.71 -18.69
N THR A 161 -18.15 -1.70 -17.83
CA THR A 161 -17.76 -1.57 -16.41
C THR A 161 -17.03 -2.81 -15.93
N ASN A 162 -16.30 -2.69 -14.84
CA ASN A 162 -15.60 -3.82 -14.21
C ASN A 162 -16.44 -4.51 -13.13
N ASN A 163 -17.59 -3.93 -12.78
CA ASN A 163 -18.49 -4.46 -11.76
C ASN A 163 -19.74 -5.08 -12.38
N PRO A 164 -19.97 -6.38 -12.19
CA PRO A 164 -21.15 -7.08 -12.70
C PRO A 164 -22.45 -6.49 -12.18
N LYS A 165 -23.54 -6.86 -12.85
CA LYS A 165 -24.90 -6.60 -12.38
C LYS A 165 -25.10 -7.18 -10.97
N PRO A 166 -25.56 -6.37 -9.98
CA PRO A 166 -25.84 -6.87 -8.65
C PRO A 166 -27.02 -7.86 -8.65
N ILE A 167 -26.77 -9.04 -8.10
CA ILE A 167 -27.79 -10.11 -7.98
C ILE A 167 -27.80 -10.55 -6.50
N ALA A 168 -28.94 -10.45 -5.84
CA ALA A 168 -29.07 -10.89 -4.45
C ALA A 168 -28.69 -12.38 -4.31
N ASN A 169 -27.87 -12.70 -3.32
CA ASN A 169 -27.29 -14.03 -3.11
C ASN A 169 -26.51 -14.55 -4.34
N ASN A 170 -25.79 -13.67 -5.00
CA ASN A 170 -25.04 -13.99 -6.22
C ASN A 170 -24.18 -15.24 -6.08
N THR A 171 -24.47 -16.26 -6.90
CA THR A 171 -23.75 -17.53 -6.93
C THR A 171 -22.72 -17.62 -8.06
N THR A 172 -22.56 -16.58 -8.86
CA THR A 172 -21.60 -16.53 -9.99
C THR A 172 -20.14 -16.39 -9.52
N ASN A 173 -19.92 -16.35 -8.21
CA ASN A 173 -18.62 -16.18 -7.55
C ASN A 173 -17.82 -14.93 -7.98
N SER A 174 -18.48 -13.94 -8.59
CA SER A 174 -17.86 -12.67 -8.97
C SER A 174 -17.27 -11.90 -7.78
N SER A 175 -17.74 -12.19 -6.56
CA SER A 175 -17.24 -11.65 -5.29
C SER A 175 -16.29 -12.62 -4.56
N THR A 176 -15.64 -13.56 -5.24
CA THR A 176 -14.65 -14.44 -4.62
C THR A 176 -13.43 -13.66 -4.10
N PHE A 177 -12.82 -14.11 -3.01
CA PHE A 177 -11.55 -13.56 -2.50
C PHE A 177 -10.37 -13.71 -3.49
N HIS A 178 -10.48 -14.63 -4.42
CA HIS A 178 -9.45 -14.91 -5.43
C HIS A 178 -9.69 -14.14 -6.74
N ASN A 179 -10.37 -13.00 -6.68
CA ASN A 179 -10.68 -12.18 -7.85
C ASN A 179 -9.61 -11.08 -8.02
N PRO A 180 -8.92 -11.00 -9.17
CA PRO A 180 -7.92 -9.97 -9.44
C PRO A 180 -8.50 -8.54 -9.48
N ARG A 181 -9.81 -8.39 -9.57
CA ARG A 181 -10.53 -7.12 -9.45
C ARG A 181 -10.26 -6.39 -8.12
N TRP A 182 -9.87 -7.15 -7.08
CA TRP A 182 -9.50 -6.62 -5.76
C TRP A 182 -8.02 -6.27 -5.64
N MET A 183 -7.24 -6.47 -6.71
CA MET A 183 -5.84 -6.05 -6.73
C MET A 183 -5.74 -4.55 -7.01
N MET A 184 -4.85 -3.91 -6.28
CA MET A 184 -4.53 -2.49 -6.43
C MET A 184 -3.02 -2.30 -6.44
N ASP A 185 -2.58 -1.18 -7.00
CA ASP A 185 -1.20 -0.74 -6.87
C ASP A 185 -0.89 -0.47 -5.40
N GLY A 186 0.16 -1.10 -4.89
CA GLY A 186 0.58 -0.98 -3.49
C GLY A 186 1.64 0.08 -3.26
N ASP A 187 1.98 0.85 -4.28
CA ASP A 187 2.97 1.93 -4.20
C ASP A 187 2.52 3.02 -3.22
N PHE A 188 3.44 3.50 -2.41
CA PHE A 188 3.16 4.65 -1.58
C PHE A 188 4.41 5.47 -1.26
N LEU A 189 4.18 6.75 -0.97
CA LEU A 189 5.11 7.66 -0.32
C LEU A 189 4.45 8.24 0.93
N ARG A 190 5.05 8.00 2.10
CA ARG A 190 4.54 8.47 3.39
C ARG A 190 5.45 9.50 4.02
N ILE A 191 4.86 10.61 4.46
CA ILE A 191 5.50 11.58 5.34
C ILE A 191 5.40 11.04 6.77
N LYS A 192 6.48 10.39 7.23
CA LYS A 192 6.51 9.68 8.54
C LYS A 192 6.57 10.63 9.70
N ASN A 193 7.42 11.65 9.58
CA ASN A 193 7.60 12.66 10.64
C ASN A 193 7.92 14.00 10.00
N VAL A 194 7.33 15.06 10.57
CA VAL A 194 7.74 16.45 10.32
C VAL A 194 7.84 17.14 11.66
N THR A 195 9.00 17.70 11.95
CA THR A 195 9.24 18.46 13.19
C THR A 195 9.74 19.85 12.85
N LEU A 196 9.04 20.86 13.33
CA LEU A 196 9.50 22.24 13.34
C LEU A 196 9.90 22.61 14.76
N SER A 197 11.11 23.09 14.96
CA SER A 197 11.58 23.52 16.28
C SER A 197 12.26 24.87 16.21
N TYR A 198 12.25 25.56 17.34
CA TYR A 198 12.97 26.80 17.54
C TYR A 198 13.74 26.75 18.87
N THR A 199 15.05 26.92 18.77
CA THR A 199 15.95 27.06 19.94
C THR A 199 16.18 28.53 20.17
N LEU A 200 15.84 29.00 21.36
CA LEU A 200 15.97 30.40 21.72
C LEU A 200 17.46 30.81 21.81
N PRO A 201 17.80 32.04 21.37
CA PRO A 201 19.17 32.54 21.49
C PRO A 201 19.63 32.58 22.97
N ALA A 202 20.90 32.31 23.19
CA ALA A 202 21.50 32.30 24.55
C ALA A 202 21.34 33.63 25.32
N GLU A 203 21.22 34.73 24.59
CA GLU A 203 20.97 36.05 25.18
C GLU A 203 19.61 36.15 25.89
N VAL A 204 18.63 35.41 25.40
CA VAL A 204 17.26 35.32 25.96
C VAL A 204 17.25 34.33 27.12
N THR A 205 17.84 33.14 26.94
CA THR A 205 17.78 32.05 27.93
C THR A 205 18.55 32.40 29.21
N ARG A 206 19.66 33.13 29.08
CA ARG A 206 20.43 33.64 30.26
C ARG A 206 19.61 34.57 31.16
N LYS A 207 18.67 35.34 30.61
CA LYS A 207 17.81 36.23 31.40
C LYS A 207 16.86 35.46 32.32
N ILE A 208 16.48 34.25 31.92
CA ILE A 208 15.61 33.36 32.69
C ILE A 208 16.39 32.26 33.40
N LYS A 209 17.73 32.35 33.43
CA LYS A 209 18.66 31.43 34.12
C LYS A 209 18.54 29.97 33.65
N VAL A 210 18.32 29.74 32.37
CA VAL A 210 18.39 28.42 31.75
C VAL A 210 19.51 28.41 30.70
N GLU A 211 20.15 27.27 30.52
CA GLU A 211 21.21 27.11 29.54
C GLU A 211 20.65 27.10 28.13
N SER A 212 19.58 26.31 27.89
CA SER A 212 18.93 26.18 26.60
C SER A 212 17.42 26.02 26.75
N LEU A 213 16.67 26.59 25.80
CA LEU A 213 15.22 26.41 25.67
C LEU A 213 14.87 26.17 24.20
N ARG A 214 14.32 25.02 23.93
CA ARG A 214 13.80 24.64 22.59
C ARG A 214 12.31 24.36 22.67
N VAL A 215 11.56 24.98 21.77
CA VAL A 215 10.12 24.69 21.55
C VAL A 215 10.01 23.92 20.27
N TYR A 216 9.17 22.89 20.23
CA TYR A 216 8.96 22.13 19.01
C TYR A 216 7.50 21.69 18.85
N GLY A 217 7.11 21.51 17.56
CA GLY A 217 5.91 20.83 17.15
C GLY A 217 6.26 19.71 16.18
N SER A 218 5.69 18.53 16.38
CA SER A 218 5.92 17.36 15.55
C SER A 218 4.61 16.76 15.09
N ALA A 219 4.58 16.30 13.83
CA ALA A 219 3.49 15.54 13.25
C ALA A 219 4.01 14.19 12.75
N VAL A 220 3.35 13.11 13.17
CA VAL A 220 3.70 11.72 12.78
C VAL A 220 2.62 11.17 11.87
N ASN A 221 3.04 10.46 10.80
CA ASN A 221 2.19 9.91 9.76
C ASN A 221 1.27 10.98 9.14
N LEU A 222 1.86 12.14 8.81
CA LEU A 222 1.11 13.33 8.41
C LEU A 222 0.27 13.08 7.15
N TRP A 223 0.87 12.44 6.15
CA TRP A 223 0.21 12.12 4.88
C TRP A 223 0.83 10.91 4.20
N THR A 224 -0.02 10.14 3.49
CA THR A 224 0.41 9.05 2.62
C THR A 224 -0.18 9.28 1.23
N PHE A 225 0.67 9.31 0.22
CA PHE A 225 0.29 9.34 -1.20
C PHE A 225 0.21 7.90 -1.69
N HIS A 226 -0.92 7.47 -2.20
CA HIS A 226 -1.17 6.11 -2.69
C HIS A 226 -2.47 6.06 -3.50
N ASP A 227 -2.67 4.98 -4.25
CA ASP A 227 -3.85 4.73 -5.08
C ASP A 227 -4.80 3.68 -4.49
N VAL A 228 -4.53 3.16 -3.28
CA VAL A 228 -5.39 2.19 -2.62
C VAL A 228 -6.64 2.88 -2.07
N ASP A 229 -7.83 2.48 -2.55
CA ASP A 229 -9.10 3.03 -2.07
C ASP A 229 -9.41 2.56 -0.65
N PHE A 230 -9.83 3.50 0.22
CA PHE A 230 -10.34 3.31 1.59
C PHE A 230 -9.37 2.71 2.61
N PHE A 231 -8.27 2.12 2.21
CA PHE A 231 -7.39 1.35 3.08
C PHE A 231 -5.96 1.87 3.06
N ASP A 232 -5.18 1.54 4.09
CA ASP A 232 -3.75 1.81 4.11
C ASP A 232 -3.03 0.87 3.12
N PRO A 233 -2.12 1.36 2.26
CA PRO A 233 -1.35 0.54 1.33
C PRO A 233 -0.34 -0.38 2.03
N GLU A 234 0.05 -0.07 3.28
CA GLU A 234 0.98 -0.87 4.05
C GLU A 234 0.28 -2.09 4.63
N ARG A 235 0.28 -3.18 3.88
CA ARG A 235 -0.29 -4.48 4.25
C ARG A 235 0.79 -5.38 4.83
N GLY A 236 0.37 -6.54 5.39
CA GLY A 236 1.31 -7.57 5.82
C GLY A 236 2.24 -8.05 4.70
N ILE A 237 3.16 -8.94 5.04
CA ILE A 237 4.18 -9.45 4.10
C ILE A 237 3.59 -10.13 2.86
N ASP A 238 2.38 -10.70 2.99
CA ASP A 238 1.62 -11.31 1.92
C ASP A 238 0.78 -10.29 1.11
N GLY A 239 0.86 -8.99 1.46
CA GLY A 239 0.13 -7.90 0.81
C GLY A 239 -1.39 -7.97 0.91
N MET A 240 -1.93 -8.90 1.69
CA MET A 240 -3.37 -9.13 1.73
C MET A 240 -4.04 -8.51 2.95
N GLY A 241 -3.49 -8.59 4.13
CA GLY A 241 -4.04 -8.10 5.39
C GLY A 241 -5.58 -8.08 5.43
N TYR A 242 -6.20 -8.38 6.53
CA TYR A 242 -7.65 -8.31 6.67
C TYR A 242 -8.00 -7.57 7.96
N GLY A 243 -8.90 -6.58 7.86
CA GLY A 243 -9.31 -5.79 9.02
C GLY A 243 -8.18 -4.96 9.64
N ILE A 244 -7.20 -4.51 8.83
CA ILE A 244 -6.08 -3.71 9.29
C ILE A 244 -6.60 -2.32 9.67
N TYR A 245 -6.30 -1.91 10.91
CA TYR A 245 -6.64 -0.57 11.36
C TYR A 245 -5.72 0.46 10.69
N PRO A 246 -6.25 1.58 10.16
CA PRO A 246 -5.42 2.62 9.55
C PRO A 246 -4.42 3.20 10.53
N ILE A 247 -3.22 3.53 10.03
CA ILE A 247 -2.18 4.15 10.84
C ILE A 247 -2.66 5.52 11.33
N SER A 248 -2.54 5.74 12.64
CA SER A 248 -2.97 6.99 13.27
C SER A 248 -2.02 8.14 12.95
N LYS A 249 -2.58 9.35 12.80
CA LYS A 249 -1.82 10.61 12.80
C LYS A 249 -1.67 11.09 14.25
N SER A 250 -0.50 11.59 14.59
CA SER A 250 -0.25 12.16 15.91
C SER A 250 0.39 13.53 15.79
N PHE A 251 0.00 14.45 16.66
CA PHE A 251 0.58 15.79 16.77
C PHE A 251 1.08 16.00 18.19
N VAL A 252 2.29 16.47 18.30
CA VAL A 252 2.97 16.69 19.58
C VAL A 252 3.50 18.12 19.62
N ILE A 253 3.33 18.79 20.74
CA ILE A 253 3.99 20.05 21.04
C ILE A 253 4.81 19.82 22.32
N GLY A 254 6.06 20.25 22.33
CA GLY A 254 6.95 20.03 23.45
C GLY A 254 7.92 21.18 23.70
N LEU A 255 8.51 21.13 24.90
CA LEU A 255 9.55 22.04 25.37
C LEU A 255 10.71 21.21 25.88
N ASP A 256 11.93 21.54 25.46
CA ASP A 256 13.17 21.01 26.03
C ASP A 256 13.87 22.14 26.77
N ILE A 257 14.15 21.94 28.07
CA ILE A 257 14.79 22.93 28.92
C ILE A 257 16.03 22.30 29.54
N THR A 258 17.18 22.96 29.37
CA THR A 258 18.44 22.61 30.04
C THR A 258 18.80 23.71 31.04
N PHE A 259 19.12 23.32 32.26
CA PHE A 259 19.46 24.23 33.37
C PHE A 259 20.97 24.29 33.59
#